data_23ee5347af6bb384d59948b87e2d7504
#
_entry.id   23ee5347af6bb384d59948b87e2d7504
#
_cell.length_a   1.000
_cell.length_b   1.000
_cell.length_c   1.000
_cell.angle_alpha   90.00
_cell.angle_beta   90.00
_cell.angle_gamma   90.00
#
_symmetry.space_group_name_H-M   'P 1'
#
loop_
_entity.id
_entity.type
_entity.pdbx_description
1 polymer ?
#
loop_
_entity_poly.entity_id
_entity_poly.type
_entity_poly.pdbx_seq_one_letter_code
_entity_poly.pdbx_strand_id
1 'polypeptide(L)'
;MKINAVRTHVLEASLSEPFGWSFSATAVRASCLVEITADDGTTGWGECYGPARINATIVEALKGRLIGRDPRATDVIWMDLYNHFRDYGQKGVVISAISGIDIALFDLKGRHFGVPASMLLGGANRTSVDAYATGTYRRTKGDPLDYVVEEVKGYVRVGFKAVKLKIGFGVEEDVALIRAVRKTIGPNIGLMLDANHGFDALEAIALGRAVADLDIGWFEEPVVPDDLDSYVEVRRGQPIPVAGGECEFTRWGFREVFKRRAIDIVQPDTCAAGGLSECKKIADMAAAFGVRYVPHVWGTGIGLAASLQLLAALPDVPPRHTPRAPMLEFDRSEHPFRQAVLKTPIEHENGRVEIPSGPGLGIEIDREAIARFRVA
;
A
#
# COMPACT_ATOMS: atom_id res chain seq x y z
N MET A 1 21.48 -20.54 -11.08
CA MET A 1 20.64 -20.19 -9.90
C MET A 1 19.27 -20.83 -10.03
N LYS A 2 18.87 -21.58 -9.02
CA LYS A 2 17.54 -22.22 -8.93
C LYS A 2 16.98 -22.01 -7.53
N ILE A 3 15.67 -21.88 -7.41
CA ILE A 3 14.99 -21.80 -6.11
C ILE A 3 15.17 -23.13 -5.38
N ASN A 4 15.79 -23.09 -4.21
CA ASN A 4 16.06 -24.26 -3.36
C ASN A 4 15.07 -24.37 -2.20
N ALA A 5 14.63 -23.24 -1.64
CA ALA A 5 13.67 -23.22 -0.54
C ALA A 5 12.69 -22.03 -0.64
N VAL A 6 11.47 -22.27 -0.19
CA VAL A 6 10.45 -21.25 0.05
C VAL A 6 9.91 -21.46 1.45
N ARG A 7 9.90 -20.41 2.26
CA ARG A 7 9.39 -20.44 3.64
C ARG A 7 8.48 -19.24 3.88
N THR A 8 7.50 -19.43 4.74
CA THR A 8 6.65 -18.36 5.24
C THR A 8 6.90 -18.09 6.72
N HIS A 9 6.78 -16.84 7.11
CA HIS A 9 6.84 -16.42 8.50
C HIS A 9 5.57 -15.62 8.79
N VAL A 10 4.67 -16.20 9.58
CA VAL A 10 3.48 -15.53 10.08
C VAL A 10 3.86 -14.82 11.35
N LEU A 11 3.78 -13.49 11.35
CA LEU A 11 4.06 -12.64 12.49
C LEU A 11 2.76 -12.11 13.05
N GLU A 12 2.62 -12.08 14.38
CA GLU A 12 1.48 -11.50 15.08
C GLU A 12 1.93 -10.74 16.33
N ALA A 13 1.26 -9.63 16.63
CA ALA A 13 1.44 -8.91 17.90
C ALA A 13 0.14 -8.18 18.26
N SER A 14 -0.22 -8.23 19.53
CA SER A 14 -1.35 -7.47 20.07
C SER A 14 -1.03 -5.98 20.10
N LEU A 15 -2.05 -5.16 19.87
CA LEU A 15 -1.98 -3.72 20.03
C LEU A 15 -2.20 -3.32 21.49
N SER A 16 -1.65 -2.19 21.89
CA SER A 16 -1.90 -1.59 23.19
C SER A 16 -3.34 -1.11 23.34
N GLU A 17 -3.94 -0.61 22.26
CA GLU A 17 -5.33 -0.22 22.13
C GLU A 17 -5.87 -0.67 20.76
N PRO A 18 -7.04 -1.36 20.71
CA PRO A 18 -7.72 -1.62 19.44
C PRO A 18 -8.10 -0.32 18.74
N PHE A 19 -8.02 -0.33 17.41
CA PHE A 19 -8.48 0.79 16.60
C PHE A 19 -9.29 0.30 15.38
N GLY A 20 -10.07 1.18 14.79
CA GLY A 20 -10.97 0.86 13.69
C GLY A 20 -11.04 1.89 12.59
N TRP A 21 -11.71 1.50 11.53
CA TRP A 21 -12.11 2.33 10.40
C TRP A 21 -13.61 2.12 10.16
N SER A 22 -14.17 2.68 9.12
CA SER A 22 -15.63 2.78 8.91
C SER A 22 -16.41 1.47 9.13
N PHE A 23 -15.88 0.31 8.72
CA PHE A 23 -16.61 -0.97 8.76
C PHE A 23 -15.94 -2.06 9.59
N SER A 24 -14.75 -1.83 10.15
CA SER A 24 -14.02 -2.87 10.88
C SER A 24 -13.07 -2.30 11.92
N ALA A 25 -12.51 -3.17 12.76
CA ALA A 25 -11.52 -2.83 13.76
C ALA A 25 -10.51 -3.96 13.95
N THR A 26 -9.36 -3.64 14.50
CA THR A 26 -8.32 -4.62 14.81
C THR A 26 -7.76 -4.42 16.22
N ALA A 27 -7.40 -5.51 16.88
CA ALA A 27 -6.66 -5.55 18.13
C ALA A 27 -5.29 -6.22 17.96
N VAL A 28 -4.97 -6.66 16.75
CA VAL A 28 -3.75 -7.43 16.45
C VAL A 28 -3.17 -6.96 15.13
N ARG A 29 -1.85 -6.80 15.06
CA ARG A 29 -1.14 -6.71 13.78
C ARG A 29 -0.68 -8.10 13.38
N ALA A 30 -0.89 -8.46 12.12
CA ALA A 30 -0.43 -9.71 11.54
C ALA A 30 0.15 -9.47 10.15
N SER A 31 1.23 -10.17 9.80
CA SER A 31 1.82 -10.15 8.46
C SER A 31 2.35 -11.53 8.07
N CYS A 32 2.23 -11.85 6.79
CA CYS A 32 2.86 -13.03 6.19
C CYS A 32 4.08 -12.59 5.39
N LEU A 33 5.27 -12.94 5.86
CA LEU A 33 6.51 -12.72 5.13
C LEU A 33 6.88 -13.97 4.34
N VAL A 34 7.44 -13.76 3.13
CA VAL A 34 7.89 -14.82 2.23
C VAL A 34 9.40 -14.74 2.11
N GLU A 35 10.09 -15.85 2.41
CA GLU A 35 11.52 -16.02 2.25
C GLU A 35 11.80 -17.03 1.14
N ILE A 36 12.52 -16.63 0.09
CA ILE A 36 12.93 -17.50 -1.03
C ILE A 36 14.44 -17.57 -1.06
N THR A 37 15.00 -18.79 -0.99
CA THR A 37 16.44 -19.03 -1.04
C THR A 37 16.81 -19.79 -2.30
N ALA A 38 17.84 -19.32 -3.00
CA ALA A 38 18.40 -19.97 -4.17
C ALA A 38 19.49 -20.99 -3.78
N ASP A 39 19.92 -21.81 -4.75
CA ASP A 39 20.94 -22.85 -4.60
C ASP A 39 22.36 -22.31 -4.32
N ASP A 40 22.62 -21.04 -4.62
CA ASP A 40 23.84 -20.31 -4.28
C ASP A 40 23.82 -19.67 -2.87
N GLY A 41 22.72 -19.85 -2.11
CA GLY A 41 22.52 -19.28 -0.78
C GLY A 41 21.94 -17.87 -0.76
N THR A 42 21.78 -17.22 -1.91
CA THR A 42 21.13 -15.91 -1.99
C THR A 42 19.68 -16.01 -1.54
N THR A 43 19.25 -15.08 -0.69
CA THR A 43 17.89 -15.07 -0.12
C THR A 43 17.20 -13.74 -0.43
N GLY A 44 15.96 -13.82 -0.89
CA GLY A 44 15.07 -12.68 -1.10
C GLY A 44 13.85 -12.74 -0.19
N TRP A 45 13.31 -11.56 0.15
CA TRP A 45 12.19 -11.37 1.05
C TRP A 45 11.05 -10.62 0.40
N GLY A 46 9.82 -11.03 0.74
CA GLY A 46 8.60 -10.37 0.33
C GLY A 46 7.56 -10.39 1.43
N GLU A 47 6.47 -9.69 1.21
CA GLU A 47 5.34 -9.58 2.13
C GLU A 47 4.02 -9.74 1.39
N CYS A 48 3.08 -10.46 2.00
CA CYS A 48 1.71 -10.61 1.52
C CYS A 48 0.78 -9.72 2.37
N TYR A 49 -0.03 -8.89 1.73
CA TYR A 49 -1.06 -8.10 2.41
C TYR A 49 -2.27 -8.96 2.82
N GLY A 50 -2.91 -8.61 3.94
CA GLY A 50 -4.16 -9.22 4.41
C GLY A 50 -3.96 -10.41 5.36
N PRO A 51 -4.86 -11.42 5.37
CA PRO A 51 -4.90 -12.44 6.40
C PRO A 51 -3.67 -13.37 6.35
N ALA A 52 -2.74 -13.15 7.29
CA ALA A 52 -1.39 -13.71 7.26
C ALA A 52 -1.36 -15.25 7.19
N ARG A 53 -2.19 -15.94 7.99
CA ARG A 53 -2.25 -17.41 8.01
C ARG A 53 -2.81 -18.00 6.71
N ILE A 54 -3.78 -17.32 6.09
CA ILE A 54 -4.35 -17.75 4.79
C ILE A 54 -3.31 -17.57 3.70
N ASN A 55 -2.64 -16.41 3.65
CA ASN A 55 -1.55 -16.16 2.71
C ASN A 55 -0.43 -17.21 2.84
N ALA A 56 0.00 -17.54 4.06
CA ALA A 56 1.01 -18.56 4.30
C ALA A 56 0.61 -19.94 3.75
N THR A 57 -0.65 -20.34 3.93
CA THR A 57 -1.21 -21.59 3.40
C THR A 57 -1.18 -21.61 1.86
N ILE A 58 -1.52 -20.51 1.21
CA ILE A 58 -1.48 -20.40 -0.26
C ILE A 58 -0.05 -20.44 -0.78
N VAL A 59 0.88 -19.73 -0.15
CA VAL A 59 2.31 -19.77 -0.52
C VAL A 59 2.85 -21.19 -0.40
N GLU A 60 2.53 -21.91 0.69
CA GLU A 60 2.97 -23.31 0.86
C GLU A 60 2.37 -24.23 -0.22
N ALA A 61 1.10 -24.04 -0.61
CA ALA A 61 0.48 -24.77 -1.72
C ALA A 61 1.17 -24.50 -3.07
N LEU A 62 1.71 -23.31 -3.27
CA LEU A 62 2.44 -22.91 -4.48
C LEU A 62 3.90 -23.35 -4.50
N LYS A 63 4.47 -23.76 -3.37
CA LYS A 63 5.90 -24.09 -3.21
C LYS A 63 6.41 -25.09 -4.24
N GLY A 64 5.66 -26.15 -4.51
CA GLY A 64 6.03 -27.16 -5.52
C GLY A 64 6.16 -26.62 -6.94
N ARG A 65 5.55 -25.46 -7.25
CA ARG A 65 5.65 -24.75 -8.53
C ARG A 65 6.85 -23.80 -8.60
N LEU A 66 7.48 -23.54 -7.47
CA LEU A 66 8.62 -22.61 -7.36
C LEU A 66 9.95 -23.35 -7.31
N ILE A 67 10.03 -24.43 -6.53
CA ILE A 67 11.28 -25.20 -6.32
C ILE A 67 11.86 -25.66 -7.67
N GLY A 68 13.18 -25.46 -7.82
CA GLY A 68 13.95 -25.84 -9.01
C GLY A 68 13.85 -24.86 -10.20
N ARG A 69 12.97 -23.86 -10.13
CA ARG A 69 12.86 -22.82 -11.17
C ARG A 69 13.96 -21.77 -11.06
N ASP A 70 14.21 -21.10 -12.17
CA ASP A 70 15.08 -19.93 -12.20
C ASP A 70 14.33 -18.70 -11.66
N PRO A 71 14.73 -18.14 -10.49
CA PRO A 71 14.04 -17.00 -9.90
C PRO A 71 14.14 -15.71 -10.71
N ARG A 72 15.03 -15.66 -11.71
CA ARG A 72 15.16 -14.48 -12.60
C ARG A 72 14.02 -14.35 -13.60
N ALA A 73 13.30 -15.44 -13.86
CA ALA A 73 12.16 -15.48 -14.78
C ALA A 73 10.84 -15.04 -14.08
N THR A 74 10.83 -13.86 -13.45
CA THR A 74 9.74 -13.36 -12.60
C THR A 74 8.39 -13.39 -13.30
N ASP A 75 8.26 -12.81 -14.52
CA ASP A 75 7.00 -12.78 -15.26
C ASP A 75 6.48 -14.17 -15.65
N VAL A 76 7.38 -15.11 -15.98
CA VAL A 76 7.01 -16.49 -16.34
C VAL A 76 6.47 -17.23 -15.11
N ILE A 77 7.13 -17.04 -13.94
CA ILE A 77 6.66 -17.59 -12.67
C ILE A 77 5.31 -16.98 -12.30
N TRP A 78 5.20 -15.66 -12.35
CA TRP A 78 3.99 -14.94 -12.02
C TRP A 78 2.78 -15.46 -12.84
N MET A 79 2.93 -15.58 -14.15
CA MET A 79 1.86 -16.05 -15.05
C MET A 79 1.47 -17.50 -14.79
N ASP A 80 2.42 -18.36 -14.44
CA ASP A 80 2.14 -19.75 -14.09
C ASP A 80 1.33 -19.83 -12.78
N LEU A 81 1.75 -19.10 -11.74
CA LEU A 81 1.03 -19.05 -10.47
C LEU A 81 -0.39 -18.47 -10.63
N TYR A 82 -0.53 -17.39 -11.39
CA TYR A 82 -1.82 -16.78 -11.69
C TYR A 82 -2.76 -17.73 -12.43
N ASN A 83 -2.26 -18.41 -13.47
CA ASN A 83 -3.05 -19.35 -14.25
C ASN A 83 -3.43 -20.62 -13.47
N HIS A 84 -2.63 -21.01 -12.46
CA HIS A 84 -2.95 -22.15 -11.61
C HIS A 84 -4.28 -21.98 -10.87
N PHE A 85 -4.65 -20.74 -10.55
CA PHE A 85 -5.91 -20.44 -9.85
C PHE A 85 -7.05 -20.02 -10.78
N ARG A 86 -6.92 -20.19 -12.09
CA ARG A 86 -7.92 -19.75 -13.08
C ARG A 86 -9.32 -20.24 -12.76
N ASP A 87 -9.46 -21.51 -12.40
CA ASP A 87 -10.75 -22.14 -12.13
C ASP A 87 -11.25 -21.95 -10.70
N TYR A 88 -10.40 -21.38 -9.81
CA TYR A 88 -10.70 -21.25 -8.38
C TYR A 88 -10.84 -19.80 -7.92
N GLY A 89 -10.52 -18.85 -8.76
CA GLY A 89 -10.54 -17.42 -8.47
C GLY A 89 -9.18 -16.75 -8.59
N GLN A 90 -9.15 -15.63 -9.26
CA GLN A 90 -7.94 -14.88 -9.59
C GLN A 90 -7.98 -13.47 -9.00
N LYS A 91 -8.55 -13.31 -7.78
CA LYS A 91 -8.62 -12.07 -7.00
C LYS A 91 -8.38 -12.37 -5.51
N GLY A 92 -8.24 -11.34 -4.72
CA GLY A 92 -8.14 -11.43 -3.26
C GLY A 92 -6.85 -12.10 -2.79
N VAL A 93 -6.95 -12.87 -1.72
CA VAL A 93 -5.81 -13.46 -1.00
C VAL A 93 -4.86 -14.30 -1.86
N VAL A 94 -5.35 -14.90 -2.94
CA VAL A 94 -4.50 -15.62 -3.90
C VAL A 94 -3.48 -14.68 -4.54
N ILE A 95 -3.93 -13.49 -4.95
CA ILE A 95 -3.04 -12.50 -5.57
C ILE A 95 -2.12 -11.88 -4.53
N SER A 96 -2.59 -11.67 -3.29
CA SER A 96 -1.72 -11.24 -2.19
C SER A 96 -0.58 -12.23 -1.91
N ALA A 97 -0.87 -13.53 -1.94
CA ALA A 97 0.17 -14.55 -1.82
C ALA A 97 1.18 -14.53 -2.98
N ILE A 98 0.68 -14.37 -4.22
CA ILE A 98 1.55 -14.20 -5.41
C ILE A 98 2.37 -12.91 -5.30
N SER A 99 1.81 -11.83 -4.74
CA SER A 99 2.52 -10.57 -4.52
C SER A 99 3.74 -10.74 -3.62
N GLY A 100 3.58 -11.43 -2.49
CA GLY A 100 4.69 -11.73 -1.59
C GLY A 100 5.79 -12.57 -2.25
N ILE A 101 5.41 -13.55 -3.06
CA ILE A 101 6.35 -14.35 -3.85
C ILE A 101 7.10 -13.47 -4.87
N ASP A 102 6.38 -12.64 -5.63
CA ASP A 102 6.96 -11.77 -6.65
C ASP A 102 7.95 -10.76 -6.05
N ILE A 103 7.59 -10.12 -4.94
CA ILE A 103 8.47 -9.20 -4.21
C ILE A 103 9.74 -9.94 -3.77
N ALA A 104 9.61 -11.14 -3.19
CA ALA A 104 10.78 -11.95 -2.77
C ALA A 104 11.67 -12.34 -3.96
N LEU A 105 11.08 -12.63 -5.13
CA LEU A 105 11.84 -12.92 -6.35
C LEU A 105 12.59 -11.68 -6.85
N PHE A 106 11.99 -10.47 -6.78
CA PHE A 106 12.67 -9.22 -7.14
C PHE A 106 13.81 -8.89 -6.18
N ASP A 107 13.62 -9.09 -4.86
CA ASP A 107 14.67 -8.91 -3.87
C ASP A 107 15.83 -9.86 -4.15
N LEU A 108 15.55 -11.14 -4.33
CA LEU A 108 16.55 -12.17 -4.65
C LEU A 108 17.30 -11.87 -5.96
N LYS A 109 16.55 -11.51 -7.02
CA LYS A 109 17.13 -11.18 -8.33
C LYS A 109 18.03 -9.94 -8.25
N GLY A 110 17.60 -8.90 -7.53
CA GLY A 110 18.39 -7.69 -7.31
C GLY A 110 19.66 -7.97 -6.52
N ARG A 111 19.59 -8.80 -5.47
CA ARG A 111 20.77 -9.25 -4.71
C ARG A 111 21.75 -10.05 -5.58
N HIS A 112 21.24 -10.94 -6.41
CA HIS A 112 22.06 -11.73 -7.33
C HIS A 112 22.84 -10.86 -8.33
N PHE A 113 22.19 -9.83 -8.90
CA PHE A 113 22.84 -8.91 -9.84
C PHE A 113 23.57 -7.74 -9.19
N GLY A 114 23.48 -7.59 -7.86
CA GLY A 114 24.08 -6.48 -7.12
C GLY A 114 23.43 -5.11 -7.40
N VAL A 115 22.14 -5.09 -7.78
CA VAL A 115 21.39 -3.87 -8.13
C VAL A 115 20.08 -3.75 -7.34
N PRO A 116 19.60 -2.52 -7.07
CA PRO A 116 18.29 -2.33 -6.45
C PRO A 116 17.16 -2.82 -7.38
N ALA A 117 16.02 -3.20 -6.78
CA ALA A 117 14.86 -3.70 -7.53
C ALA A 117 14.32 -2.65 -8.53
N SER A 118 14.43 -1.37 -8.23
CA SER A 118 14.07 -0.29 -9.16
C SER A 118 14.85 -0.34 -10.49
N MET A 119 16.11 -0.78 -10.46
CA MET A 119 16.89 -0.97 -11.69
C MET A 119 16.33 -2.11 -12.56
N LEU A 120 15.79 -3.16 -11.92
CA LEU A 120 15.13 -4.27 -12.63
C LEU A 120 13.76 -3.86 -13.21
N LEU A 121 13.16 -2.78 -12.70
CA LEU A 121 11.90 -2.20 -13.16
C LEU A 121 12.08 -1.12 -14.24
N GLY A 122 13.31 -0.88 -14.68
CA GLY A 122 13.63 0.08 -15.75
C GLY A 122 14.52 1.25 -15.35
N GLY A 123 14.92 1.34 -14.08
CA GLY A 123 15.79 2.39 -13.56
C GLY A 123 15.09 3.35 -12.61
N ALA A 124 15.85 4.05 -11.79
CA ALA A 124 15.31 4.98 -10.81
C ALA A 124 15.19 6.40 -11.39
N ASN A 125 14.00 6.99 -11.30
CA ASN A 125 13.74 8.39 -11.63
C ASN A 125 13.98 9.33 -10.43
N ARG A 126 14.05 8.77 -9.21
CA ARG A 126 14.24 9.53 -7.96
C ARG A 126 14.89 8.69 -6.89
N THR A 127 15.53 9.35 -5.91
CA THR A 127 16.17 8.72 -4.76
C THR A 127 15.38 8.88 -3.46
N SER A 128 14.33 9.70 -3.47
CA SER A 128 13.47 9.95 -2.32
C SER A 128 12.07 10.33 -2.77
N VAL A 129 11.08 10.18 -1.89
CA VAL A 129 9.68 10.53 -2.14
C VAL A 129 9.11 11.34 -0.97
N ASP A 130 8.18 12.23 -1.28
CA ASP A 130 7.38 12.90 -0.26
C ASP A 130 6.35 11.91 0.29
N ALA A 131 6.21 11.89 1.61
CA ALA A 131 5.26 11.02 2.30
C ALA A 131 4.12 11.84 2.93
N TYR A 132 2.94 11.24 2.96
CA TYR A 132 1.85 11.71 3.81
C TYR A 132 1.65 10.77 4.99
N ALA A 133 1.32 11.35 6.16
CA ALA A 133 0.99 10.54 7.33
C ALA A 133 -0.41 9.96 7.20
N THR A 134 -0.54 8.65 7.40
CA THR A 134 -1.82 7.99 7.60
C THR A 134 -1.91 7.44 9.03
N GLY A 135 -3.09 7.47 9.60
CA GLY A 135 -3.42 7.11 10.98
C GLY A 135 -4.84 7.57 11.26
N THR A 136 -5.06 8.27 12.37
CA THR A 136 -6.34 8.89 12.70
C THR A 136 -7.51 7.89 12.77
N TYR A 137 -7.18 6.65 13.11
CA TYR A 137 -8.17 5.59 13.26
C TYR A 137 -9.14 5.86 14.41
N ARG A 138 -10.36 5.33 14.29
CA ARG A 138 -11.35 5.36 15.36
C ARG A 138 -10.83 4.58 16.55
N ARG A 139 -10.74 5.23 17.73
CA ARG A 139 -10.39 4.61 19.00
C ARG A 139 -11.63 4.12 19.71
N THR A 140 -11.46 3.23 20.69
CA THR A 140 -12.56 2.72 21.51
C THR A 140 -13.03 3.71 22.57
N LYS A 141 -12.22 4.73 22.86
CA LYS A 141 -12.49 5.76 23.89
C LYS A 141 -12.10 7.15 23.42
N GLY A 142 -12.75 8.15 23.98
CA GLY A 142 -12.49 9.56 23.71
C GLY A 142 -13.32 10.12 22.55
N ASP A 143 -13.36 11.45 22.48
CA ASP A 143 -14.02 12.15 21.37
C ASP A 143 -13.08 12.21 20.16
N PRO A 144 -13.51 11.76 18.97
CA PRO A 144 -12.73 11.88 17.75
C PRO A 144 -12.24 13.29 17.45
N LEU A 145 -13.05 14.32 17.74
CA LEU A 145 -12.66 15.72 17.54
C LEU A 145 -11.41 16.09 18.36
N ASP A 146 -11.25 15.51 19.55
CA ASP A 146 -10.12 15.81 20.41
C ASP A 146 -8.87 15.01 20.00
N TYR A 147 -8.95 13.66 20.00
CA TYR A 147 -7.75 12.85 19.81
C TYR A 147 -7.22 12.87 18.36
N VAL A 148 -8.08 12.98 17.35
CA VAL A 148 -7.63 13.08 15.95
C VAL A 148 -6.95 14.42 15.71
N VAL A 149 -7.51 15.52 16.22
CA VAL A 149 -6.90 16.85 16.11
C VAL A 149 -5.50 16.87 16.74
N GLU A 150 -5.32 16.27 17.92
CA GLU A 150 -4.00 16.19 18.56
C GLU A 150 -3.04 15.27 17.79
N GLU A 151 -3.53 14.17 17.24
CA GLU A 151 -2.74 13.24 16.44
C GLU A 151 -2.20 13.92 15.16
N VAL A 152 -3.04 14.64 14.41
CA VAL A 152 -2.58 15.36 13.20
C VAL A 152 -1.63 16.51 13.52
N LYS A 153 -1.80 17.21 14.65
CA LYS A 153 -0.80 18.19 15.13
C LYS A 153 0.56 17.52 15.33
N GLY A 154 0.54 16.30 15.90
CA GLY A 154 1.75 15.51 16.07
C GLY A 154 2.45 15.23 14.73
N TYR A 155 1.70 14.83 13.71
CA TYR A 155 2.25 14.56 12.37
C TYR A 155 2.86 15.81 11.73
N VAL A 156 2.17 16.94 11.81
CA VAL A 156 2.69 18.21 11.29
C VAL A 156 3.96 18.66 12.05
N ARG A 157 3.98 18.47 13.36
CA ARG A 157 5.13 18.82 14.22
C ARG A 157 6.39 18.03 13.84
N VAL A 158 6.26 16.76 13.47
CA VAL A 158 7.40 15.94 13.01
C VAL A 158 7.71 16.10 11.52
N GLY A 159 7.06 17.06 10.86
CA GLY A 159 7.44 17.57 9.53
C GLY A 159 6.65 17.03 8.35
N PHE A 160 5.60 16.20 8.55
CA PHE A 160 4.73 15.83 7.43
C PHE A 160 4.06 17.04 6.81
N LYS A 161 4.03 17.07 5.47
CA LYS A 161 3.41 18.14 4.66
C LYS A 161 2.02 17.78 4.18
N ALA A 162 1.57 16.54 4.45
CA ALA A 162 0.24 16.06 4.13
C ALA A 162 -0.20 14.98 5.12
N VAL A 163 -1.50 14.90 5.36
CA VAL A 163 -2.12 13.91 6.26
C VAL A 163 -3.36 13.32 5.61
N LYS A 164 -3.63 12.04 5.84
CA LYS A 164 -4.85 11.34 5.43
C LYS A 164 -5.71 11.07 6.67
N LEU A 165 -6.97 11.51 6.60
CA LEU A 165 -7.94 11.42 7.67
C LEU A 165 -8.91 10.27 7.43
N LYS A 166 -9.06 9.38 8.37
CA LYS A 166 -10.10 8.33 8.34
C LYS A 166 -11.46 8.94 8.67
N ILE A 167 -12.41 8.69 7.77
CA ILE A 167 -13.81 9.13 7.82
C ILE A 167 -14.74 7.93 7.52
N GLY A 168 -16.01 8.14 7.23
CA GLY A 168 -16.97 7.09 6.93
C GLY A 168 -17.82 6.71 8.15
N PHE A 169 -17.97 7.63 9.10
CA PHE A 169 -18.75 7.44 10.33
C PHE A 169 -20.07 8.20 10.35
N GLY A 170 -20.36 8.96 9.28
CA GLY A 170 -21.56 9.76 9.08
C GLY A 170 -21.23 11.14 8.58
N VAL A 171 -22.03 11.64 7.63
CA VAL A 171 -21.75 12.89 6.90
C VAL A 171 -21.56 14.08 7.84
N GLU A 172 -22.45 14.26 8.82
CA GLU A 172 -22.40 15.42 9.74
C GLU A 172 -21.17 15.34 10.66
N GLU A 173 -20.90 14.17 11.24
CA GLU A 173 -19.76 13.94 12.13
C GLU A 173 -18.45 14.16 11.37
N ASP A 174 -18.33 13.57 10.18
CA ASP A 174 -17.12 13.64 9.38
C ASP A 174 -16.85 15.07 8.86
N VAL A 175 -17.90 15.82 8.45
CA VAL A 175 -17.76 17.23 8.07
C VAL A 175 -17.25 18.07 9.24
N ALA A 176 -17.76 17.86 10.46
CA ALA A 176 -17.28 18.55 11.64
C ALA A 176 -15.80 18.24 11.93
N LEU A 177 -15.41 16.97 11.84
CA LEU A 177 -14.04 16.52 12.04
C LEU A 177 -13.09 17.10 10.96
N ILE A 178 -13.44 17.02 9.68
CA ILE A 178 -12.65 17.56 8.57
C ILE A 178 -12.40 19.05 8.74
N ARG A 179 -13.44 19.82 9.09
CA ARG A 179 -13.32 21.27 9.35
C ARG A 179 -12.43 21.58 10.55
N ALA A 180 -12.53 20.82 11.64
CA ALA A 180 -11.69 20.98 12.81
C ALA A 180 -10.21 20.66 12.49
N VAL A 181 -9.95 19.59 11.74
CA VAL A 181 -8.60 19.22 11.30
C VAL A 181 -8.03 20.30 10.37
N ARG A 182 -8.77 20.75 9.34
CA ARG A 182 -8.31 21.81 8.43
C ARG A 182 -7.98 23.11 9.15
N LYS A 183 -8.84 23.51 10.08
CA LYS A 183 -8.58 24.69 10.94
C LYS A 183 -7.28 24.54 11.73
N THR A 184 -6.98 23.35 12.19
CA THR A 184 -5.82 23.04 13.03
C THR A 184 -4.51 23.02 12.25
N ILE A 185 -4.48 22.35 11.08
CA ILE A 185 -3.26 22.18 10.28
C ILE A 185 -2.98 23.38 9.36
N GLY A 186 -3.97 24.27 9.19
CA GLY A 186 -3.87 25.42 8.30
C GLY A 186 -3.93 25.07 6.80
N PRO A 187 -3.86 26.06 5.91
CA PRO A 187 -4.09 25.85 4.47
C PRO A 187 -2.90 25.21 3.73
N ASN A 188 -1.70 25.21 4.31
CA ASN A 188 -0.48 24.78 3.63
C ASN A 188 -0.16 23.29 3.76
N ILE A 189 -0.90 22.57 4.61
CA ILE A 189 -0.75 21.11 4.79
C ILE A 189 -1.79 20.41 3.93
N GLY A 190 -1.35 19.48 3.08
CA GLY A 190 -2.25 18.64 2.29
C GLY A 190 -3.18 17.83 3.20
N LEU A 191 -4.47 17.78 2.87
CA LEU A 191 -5.46 16.99 3.60
C LEU A 191 -6.15 16.06 2.63
N MET A 192 -6.11 14.77 2.91
CA MET A 192 -6.79 13.73 2.18
C MET A 192 -7.80 13.03 3.08
N LEU A 193 -8.84 12.48 2.48
CA LEU A 193 -9.93 11.78 3.17
C LEU A 193 -9.95 10.32 2.73
N ASP A 194 -10.22 9.41 3.66
CA ASP A 194 -10.36 7.99 3.38
C ASP A 194 -11.56 7.43 4.14
N ALA A 195 -12.61 7.06 3.38
CA ALA A 195 -13.84 6.55 3.94
C ALA A 195 -13.86 5.03 4.12
N ASN A 196 -12.88 4.31 3.57
CA ASN A 196 -12.87 2.84 3.59
C ASN A 196 -14.27 2.24 3.32
N HIS A 197 -14.90 2.64 2.22
CA HIS A 197 -16.21 2.15 1.74
C HIS A 197 -17.44 2.57 2.59
N GLY A 198 -17.30 3.54 3.51
CA GLY A 198 -18.29 3.83 4.56
C GLY A 198 -19.56 4.53 4.10
N PHE A 199 -19.67 4.95 2.82
CA PHE A 199 -20.83 5.71 2.32
C PHE A 199 -21.52 5.02 1.14
N ASP A 200 -22.76 5.41 0.90
CA ASP A 200 -23.38 5.29 -0.41
C ASP A 200 -23.02 6.51 -1.31
N ALA A 201 -23.42 6.46 -2.59
CA ALA A 201 -23.08 7.53 -3.53
C ALA A 201 -23.67 8.89 -3.15
N LEU A 202 -24.89 8.93 -2.59
CA LEU A 202 -25.55 10.17 -2.21
C LEU A 202 -24.87 10.82 -1.01
N GLU A 203 -24.54 10.03 0.00
CA GLU A 203 -23.80 10.47 1.19
C GLU A 203 -22.40 10.98 0.83
N ALA A 204 -21.66 10.22 -0.01
CA ALA A 204 -20.35 10.62 -0.48
C ALA A 204 -20.35 11.93 -1.26
N ILE A 205 -21.37 12.14 -2.14
CA ILE A 205 -21.54 13.37 -2.88
C ILE A 205 -21.89 14.53 -1.93
N ALA A 206 -22.78 14.30 -0.96
CA ALA A 206 -23.16 15.30 0.03
C ALA A 206 -21.95 15.75 0.86
N LEU A 207 -21.15 14.80 1.38
CA LEU A 207 -19.92 15.09 2.11
C LEU A 207 -18.92 15.87 1.24
N GLY A 208 -18.62 15.39 0.03
CA GLY A 208 -17.65 16.03 -0.86
C GLY A 208 -18.03 17.49 -1.19
N ARG A 209 -19.32 17.78 -1.37
CA ARG A 209 -19.82 19.13 -1.57
C ARG A 209 -19.74 20.00 -0.31
N ALA A 210 -20.04 19.42 0.86
CA ALA A 210 -20.01 20.13 2.14
C ALA A 210 -18.60 20.58 2.57
N VAL A 211 -17.53 19.93 2.05
CA VAL A 211 -16.14 20.25 2.35
C VAL A 211 -15.34 20.77 1.14
N ALA A 212 -16.04 21.15 0.06
CA ALA A 212 -15.41 21.60 -1.20
C ALA A 212 -14.53 22.86 -1.03
N ASP A 213 -14.79 23.66 -0.01
CA ASP A 213 -14.04 24.87 0.35
C ASP A 213 -12.74 24.61 1.11
N LEU A 214 -12.44 23.35 1.43
CA LEU A 214 -11.33 22.97 2.33
C LEU A 214 -10.05 22.49 1.62
N ASP A 215 -9.93 22.64 0.31
CA ASP A 215 -8.78 22.21 -0.49
C ASP A 215 -8.35 20.76 -0.18
N ILE A 216 -9.27 19.81 -0.36
CA ILE A 216 -9.04 18.38 -0.14
C ILE A 216 -8.29 17.78 -1.33
N GLY A 217 -7.17 17.11 -1.06
CA GLY A 217 -6.31 16.53 -2.09
C GLY A 217 -6.92 15.35 -2.84
N TRP A 218 -7.64 14.47 -2.12
CA TRP A 218 -8.48 13.40 -2.67
C TRP A 218 -9.47 12.84 -1.63
N PHE A 219 -10.51 12.17 -2.14
CA PHE A 219 -11.48 11.39 -1.40
C PHE A 219 -11.29 9.91 -1.76
N GLU A 220 -10.70 9.14 -0.86
CA GLU A 220 -10.35 7.73 -1.02
C GLU A 220 -11.51 6.84 -0.62
N GLU A 221 -11.76 5.81 -1.43
CA GLU A 221 -12.74 4.74 -1.20
C GLU A 221 -14.10 5.23 -0.66
N PRO A 222 -14.76 6.18 -1.38
CA PRO A 222 -16.02 6.76 -0.90
C PRO A 222 -17.15 5.73 -0.78
N VAL A 223 -17.18 4.72 -1.67
CA VAL A 223 -18.21 3.68 -1.76
C VAL A 223 -17.59 2.29 -1.88
N VAL A 224 -18.39 1.24 -1.80
CA VAL A 224 -17.91 -0.16 -1.90
C VAL A 224 -17.16 -0.42 -3.21
N PRO A 225 -16.04 -1.18 -3.19
CA PRO A 225 -15.15 -1.32 -4.33
C PRO A 225 -15.76 -2.09 -5.51
N ASP A 226 -16.80 -2.89 -5.26
CA ASP A 226 -17.50 -3.65 -6.32
C ASP A 226 -18.41 -2.77 -7.18
N ASP A 227 -18.80 -1.59 -6.70
CA ASP A 227 -19.72 -0.66 -7.38
C ASP A 227 -18.96 0.48 -8.10
N LEU A 228 -18.38 0.14 -9.24
CA LEU A 228 -17.67 1.13 -10.07
C LEU A 228 -18.60 2.18 -10.68
N ASP A 229 -19.89 1.93 -10.81
CA ASP A 229 -20.84 2.91 -11.32
C ASP A 229 -21.11 3.99 -10.28
N SER A 230 -21.25 3.63 -9.00
CA SER A 230 -21.30 4.59 -7.89
C SER A 230 -19.99 5.40 -7.76
N TYR A 231 -18.81 4.77 -7.97
CA TYR A 231 -17.55 5.53 -8.06
C TYR A 231 -17.60 6.62 -9.15
N VAL A 232 -18.12 6.29 -10.34
CA VAL A 232 -18.29 7.27 -11.44
C VAL A 232 -19.28 8.36 -11.05
N GLU A 233 -20.37 8.03 -10.37
CA GLU A 233 -21.37 8.97 -9.89
C GLU A 233 -20.76 9.94 -8.86
N VAL A 234 -20.08 9.44 -7.85
CA VAL A 234 -19.37 10.26 -6.84
C VAL A 234 -18.35 11.17 -7.49
N ARG A 235 -17.51 10.62 -8.39
CA ARG A 235 -16.47 11.38 -9.08
C ARG A 235 -17.04 12.55 -9.90
N ARG A 236 -18.25 12.42 -10.44
CA ARG A 236 -18.93 13.47 -11.22
C ARG A 236 -19.77 14.41 -10.36
N GLY A 237 -20.26 13.92 -9.22
CA GLY A 237 -21.24 14.58 -8.37
C GLY A 237 -20.65 15.60 -7.39
N GLN A 238 -19.33 15.59 -7.16
CA GLN A 238 -18.63 16.48 -6.22
C GLN A 238 -17.24 16.86 -6.78
N PRO A 239 -16.58 17.93 -6.29
CA PRO A 239 -15.39 18.50 -6.93
C PRO A 239 -14.05 17.85 -6.51
N ILE A 240 -14.00 17.03 -5.44
CA ILE A 240 -12.77 16.46 -4.90
C ILE A 240 -12.31 15.27 -5.78
N PRO A 241 -11.02 15.16 -6.16
CA PRO A 241 -10.52 13.99 -6.87
C PRO A 241 -10.81 12.69 -6.12
N VAL A 242 -11.31 11.66 -6.79
CA VAL A 242 -11.60 10.36 -6.19
C VAL A 242 -10.37 9.46 -6.30
N ALA A 243 -10.00 8.81 -5.19
CA ALA A 243 -8.93 7.83 -5.12
C ALA A 243 -9.48 6.46 -4.73
N GLY A 244 -8.74 5.40 -5.07
CA GLY A 244 -9.08 4.03 -4.67
C GLY A 244 -8.26 2.98 -5.39
N GLY A 245 -8.49 1.72 -5.00
CA GLY A 245 -7.84 0.58 -5.64
C GLY A 245 -7.04 -0.32 -4.71
N GLU A 246 -7.00 -0.07 -3.41
CA GLU A 246 -6.35 -0.96 -2.44
C GLU A 246 -7.01 -2.35 -2.38
N CYS A 247 -8.31 -2.41 -2.69
CA CYS A 247 -9.10 -3.63 -2.76
C CYS A 247 -9.22 -4.23 -4.17
N GLU A 248 -8.51 -3.68 -5.19
CA GLU A 248 -8.53 -4.21 -6.54
C GLU A 248 -7.23 -4.98 -6.85
N PHE A 249 -7.33 -5.98 -7.72
CA PHE A 249 -6.26 -6.92 -7.98
C PHE A 249 -5.96 -7.02 -9.48
N THR A 250 -4.68 -7.04 -9.81
CA THR A 250 -4.12 -7.27 -11.13
C THR A 250 -4.53 -6.24 -12.19
N ARG A 251 -3.75 -6.16 -13.28
CA ARG A 251 -4.05 -5.28 -14.42
C ARG A 251 -5.44 -5.52 -15.02
N TRP A 252 -5.99 -6.72 -14.87
CA TRP A 252 -7.31 -7.03 -15.43
C TRP A 252 -8.45 -6.39 -14.65
N GLY A 253 -8.37 -6.32 -13.31
CA GLY A 253 -9.32 -5.57 -12.50
C GLY A 253 -9.16 -4.07 -12.72
N PHE A 254 -7.94 -3.57 -12.64
CA PHE A 254 -7.66 -2.13 -12.88
C PHE A 254 -8.03 -1.66 -14.29
N ARG A 255 -8.00 -2.53 -15.30
CA ARG A 255 -8.50 -2.22 -16.64
C ARG A 255 -9.95 -1.71 -16.62
N GLU A 256 -10.82 -2.35 -15.85
CA GLU A 256 -12.23 -1.95 -15.75
C GLU A 256 -12.38 -0.61 -15.01
N VAL A 257 -11.61 -0.40 -13.95
CA VAL A 257 -11.54 0.87 -13.21
C VAL A 257 -11.16 2.03 -14.15
N PHE A 258 -10.08 1.85 -14.93
CA PHE A 258 -9.59 2.88 -15.86
C PHE A 258 -10.54 3.10 -17.04
N LYS A 259 -11.08 2.04 -17.62
CA LYS A 259 -12.01 2.10 -18.75
C LYS A 259 -13.28 2.89 -18.38
N ARG A 260 -13.81 2.69 -17.18
CA ARG A 260 -14.97 3.43 -16.67
C ARG A 260 -14.62 4.85 -16.22
N ARG A 261 -13.34 5.17 -16.07
CA ARG A 261 -12.87 6.42 -15.45
C ARG A 261 -13.46 6.62 -14.05
N ALA A 262 -13.44 5.57 -13.25
CA ALA A 262 -14.04 5.56 -11.92
C ALA A 262 -13.27 6.40 -10.90
N ILE A 263 -11.95 6.57 -11.11
CA ILE A 263 -11.04 7.26 -10.19
C ILE A 263 -10.11 8.24 -10.91
N ASP A 264 -9.55 9.20 -10.17
CA ASP A 264 -8.50 10.14 -10.59
C ASP A 264 -7.11 9.73 -10.11
N ILE A 265 -7.07 8.95 -9.02
CA ILE A 265 -5.85 8.46 -8.37
C ILE A 265 -6.01 6.98 -8.10
N VAL A 266 -5.07 6.17 -8.60
CA VAL A 266 -5.09 4.73 -8.39
C VAL A 266 -4.14 4.35 -7.25
N GLN A 267 -4.62 3.47 -6.35
CA GLN A 267 -3.91 3.10 -5.11
C GLN A 267 -3.75 1.58 -4.94
N PRO A 268 -3.13 0.88 -5.91
CA PRO A 268 -2.87 -0.54 -5.71
C PRO A 268 -1.85 -0.74 -4.59
N ASP A 269 -2.07 -1.76 -3.76
CA ASP A 269 -1.08 -2.19 -2.78
C ASP A 269 -0.08 -3.16 -3.42
N THR A 270 1.22 -2.87 -3.28
CA THR A 270 2.28 -3.71 -3.87
C THR A 270 2.28 -5.13 -3.30
N CYS A 271 1.86 -5.30 -2.05
CA CYS A 271 1.76 -6.59 -1.37
C CYS A 271 0.43 -7.32 -1.64
N ALA A 272 -0.53 -6.69 -2.34
CA ALA A 272 -1.84 -7.25 -2.65
C ALA A 272 -2.11 -7.41 -4.15
N ALA A 273 -1.82 -6.39 -4.95
CA ALA A 273 -2.30 -6.29 -6.34
C ALA A 273 -1.51 -7.14 -7.36
N GLY A 274 -0.49 -7.88 -6.92
CA GLY A 274 0.29 -8.79 -7.77
C GLY A 274 1.81 -8.57 -7.72
N GLY A 275 2.31 -7.86 -6.70
CA GLY A 275 3.75 -7.61 -6.52
C GLY A 275 4.31 -6.51 -7.42
N LEU A 276 5.63 -6.42 -7.48
CA LEU A 276 6.35 -5.42 -8.27
C LEU A 276 6.09 -5.57 -9.77
N SER A 277 6.06 -6.81 -10.27
CA SER A 277 5.79 -7.11 -11.69
C SER A 277 4.46 -6.54 -12.15
N GLU A 278 3.41 -6.76 -11.36
CA GLU A 278 2.05 -6.41 -11.76
C GLU A 278 1.75 -4.93 -11.48
N CYS A 279 2.19 -4.40 -10.32
CA CYS A 279 2.00 -3.01 -9.97
C CYS A 279 2.72 -2.06 -10.93
N LYS A 280 3.89 -2.45 -11.49
CA LYS A 280 4.54 -1.69 -12.57
C LYS A 280 3.66 -1.62 -13.82
N LYS A 281 3.03 -2.73 -14.23
CA LYS A 281 2.11 -2.78 -15.38
C LYS A 281 0.84 -1.96 -15.11
N ILE A 282 0.30 -2.01 -13.88
CA ILE A 282 -0.84 -1.17 -13.48
C ILE A 282 -0.47 0.32 -13.55
N ALA A 283 0.72 0.70 -13.09
CA ALA A 283 1.20 2.08 -13.15
C ALA A 283 1.37 2.57 -14.59
N ASP A 284 1.89 1.74 -15.49
CA ASP A 284 2.02 2.07 -16.92
C ASP A 284 0.65 2.24 -17.59
N MET A 285 -0.33 1.40 -17.23
CA MET A 285 -1.71 1.56 -17.68
C MET A 285 -2.33 2.84 -17.12
N ALA A 286 -2.16 3.13 -15.83
CA ALA A 286 -2.66 4.36 -15.21
C ALA A 286 -2.13 5.61 -15.94
N ALA A 287 -0.83 5.62 -16.25
CA ALA A 287 -0.21 6.70 -17.01
C ALA A 287 -0.84 6.87 -18.40
N ALA A 288 -1.11 5.78 -19.13
CA ALA A 288 -1.77 5.80 -20.42
C ALA A 288 -3.21 6.33 -20.38
N PHE A 289 -3.92 6.11 -19.25
CA PHE A 289 -5.26 6.64 -19.01
C PHE A 289 -5.29 8.04 -18.36
N GLY A 290 -4.13 8.62 -18.04
CA GLY A 290 -4.01 9.92 -17.36
C GLY A 290 -4.42 9.88 -15.89
N VAL A 291 -4.36 8.71 -15.24
CA VAL A 291 -4.67 8.50 -13.82
C VAL A 291 -3.35 8.56 -13.02
N ARG A 292 -3.36 9.28 -11.90
CA ARG A 292 -2.19 9.38 -11.00
C ARG A 292 -2.01 8.10 -10.21
N TYR A 293 -0.76 7.72 -9.94
CA TYR A 293 -0.42 6.54 -9.13
C TYR A 293 0.09 6.98 -7.75
N VAL A 294 -0.54 6.49 -6.69
CA VAL A 294 -0.14 6.67 -5.29
C VAL A 294 -0.43 5.36 -4.57
N PRO A 295 0.56 4.53 -4.23
CA PRO A 295 0.27 3.20 -3.68
C PRO A 295 -0.33 3.27 -2.28
N HIS A 296 -1.26 2.35 -1.98
CA HIS A 296 -1.59 1.98 -0.62
C HIS A 296 -0.40 1.24 0.01
N VAL A 297 -0.05 1.58 1.26
CA VAL A 297 1.05 0.94 2.00
C VAL A 297 0.67 0.75 3.48
N TRP A 298 0.27 -0.45 3.85
CA TRP A 298 -0.15 -0.79 5.20
C TRP A 298 0.39 -2.16 5.65
N GLY A 299 1.71 -2.28 5.75
CA GLY A 299 2.43 -3.50 6.07
C GLY A 299 3.64 -3.28 6.96
N THR A 300 4.63 -4.14 6.80
CA THR A 300 5.93 -4.02 7.46
C THR A 300 6.91 -3.18 6.64
N GLY A 301 8.12 -3.00 7.15
CA GLY A 301 9.21 -2.36 6.42
C GLY A 301 9.60 -3.06 5.10
N ILE A 302 9.22 -4.34 4.92
CA ILE A 302 9.44 -5.08 3.67
C ILE A 302 8.48 -4.58 2.59
N GLY A 303 7.18 -4.48 2.88
CA GLY A 303 6.18 -3.93 1.96
C GLY A 303 6.44 -2.45 1.66
N LEU A 304 6.87 -1.69 2.68
CA LEU A 304 7.28 -0.30 2.51
C LEU A 304 8.49 -0.19 1.54
N ALA A 305 9.53 -1.01 1.71
CA ALA A 305 10.69 -1.03 0.82
C ALA A 305 10.31 -1.42 -0.61
N ALA A 306 9.43 -2.42 -0.79
CA ALA A 306 8.93 -2.81 -2.11
C ALA A 306 8.21 -1.65 -2.81
N SER A 307 7.32 -0.95 -2.09
CA SER A 307 6.61 0.21 -2.61
C SER A 307 7.55 1.38 -2.95
N LEU A 308 8.59 1.61 -2.15
CA LEU A 308 9.64 2.59 -2.42
C LEU A 308 10.44 2.24 -3.70
N GLN A 309 10.82 0.98 -3.89
CA GLN A 309 11.49 0.54 -5.11
C GLN A 309 10.62 0.73 -6.36
N LEU A 310 9.33 0.48 -6.26
CA LEU A 310 8.41 0.76 -7.35
C LEU A 310 8.31 2.26 -7.63
N LEU A 311 8.07 3.08 -6.59
CA LEU A 311 7.98 4.54 -6.72
C LEU A 311 9.26 5.16 -7.31
N ALA A 312 10.43 4.58 -7.00
CA ALA A 312 11.69 4.99 -7.62
C ALA A 312 11.65 4.84 -9.14
N ALA A 313 11.08 3.74 -9.64
CA ALA A 313 11.06 3.40 -11.06
C ALA A 313 9.96 4.11 -11.86
N LEU A 314 8.96 4.73 -11.21
CA LEU A 314 7.87 5.41 -11.91
C LEU A 314 8.30 6.79 -12.41
N PRO A 315 8.00 7.15 -13.68
CA PRO A 315 8.21 8.50 -14.19
C PRO A 315 7.18 9.47 -13.62
N ASP A 316 7.45 10.76 -13.70
CA ASP A 316 6.48 11.81 -13.43
C ASP A 316 5.47 11.91 -14.59
N VAL A 317 4.18 11.75 -14.29
CA VAL A 317 3.10 11.76 -15.30
C VAL A 317 1.98 12.72 -14.88
N PRO A 318 1.58 13.67 -15.75
CA PRO A 318 2.25 14.06 -17.00
C PRO A 318 3.59 14.77 -16.71
N PRO A 319 4.56 14.67 -17.61
CA PRO A 319 5.81 15.42 -17.47
C PRO A 319 5.52 16.91 -17.56
N ARG A 320 6.09 17.72 -16.65
CA ARG A 320 5.96 19.16 -16.62
C ARG A 320 7.17 19.81 -15.95
N HIS A 321 7.31 21.13 -16.14
CA HIS A 321 8.44 21.88 -15.59
C HIS A 321 8.56 21.76 -14.05
N THR A 322 7.42 21.75 -13.35
CA THR A 322 7.36 21.42 -11.92
C THR A 322 6.64 20.09 -11.78
N PRO A 323 7.35 18.95 -11.65
CA PRO A 323 6.77 17.64 -11.57
C PRO A 323 5.84 17.48 -10.36
N ARG A 324 4.79 16.70 -10.50
CA ARG A 324 4.06 16.16 -9.37
C ARG A 324 4.50 14.71 -9.20
N ALA A 325 5.52 14.50 -8.38
CA ALA A 325 5.99 13.17 -8.04
C ALA A 325 4.89 12.36 -7.35
N PRO A 326 4.87 11.04 -7.50
CA PRO A 326 4.02 10.19 -6.68
C PRO A 326 4.39 10.33 -5.19
N MET A 327 3.37 10.23 -4.34
CA MET A 327 3.55 10.29 -2.88
C MET A 327 3.58 8.88 -2.29
N LEU A 328 4.20 8.76 -1.12
CA LEU A 328 4.22 7.54 -0.32
C LEU A 328 3.21 7.64 0.82
N GLU A 329 2.39 6.63 1.00
CA GLU A 329 1.65 6.43 2.24
C GLU A 329 2.59 6.00 3.35
N PHE A 330 2.59 6.72 4.48
CA PHE A 330 3.44 6.42 5.63
C PHE A 330 2.57 6.21 6.87
N ASP A 331 2.24 4.94 7.15
CA ASP A 331 1.40 4.56 8.29
C ASP A 331 2.07 4.90 9.62
N ARG A 332 1.37 5.68 10.45
CA ARG A 332 1.78 6.13 11.78
C ARG A 332 1.05 5.41 12.92
N SER A 333 0.13 4.50 12.59
CA SER A 333 -0.56 3.70 13.59
C SER A 333 0.39 2.74 14.31
N GLU A 334 -0.02 2.26 15.47
CA GLU A 334 0.75 1.27 16.23
C GLU A 334 0.98 -0.01 15.41
N HIS A 335 2.22 -0.44 15.35
CA HIS A 335 2.61 -1.67 14.68
C HIS A 335 3.92 -2.20 15.29
N PRO A 336 3.86 -3.14 16.24
CA PRO A 336 5.01 -3.53 17.05
C PRO A 336 6.22 -4.05 16.26
N PHE A 337 6.00 -4.63 15.09
CA PHE A 337 7.08 -5.19 14.27
C PHE A 337 7.25 -4.53 12.88
N ARG A 338 6.53 -3.44 12.56
CA ARG A 338 6.67 -2.77 11.25
C ARG A 338 8.11 -2.52 10.88
N GLN A 339 8.83 -1.80 11.70
CA GLN A 339 10.24 -1.46 11.49
C GLN A 339 11.20 -2.47 12.13
N ALA A 340 10.75 -3.19 13.18
CA ALA A 340 11.59 -4.13 13.90
C ALA A 340 12.07 -5.33 13.05
N VAL A 341 11.35 -5.68 11.97
CA VAL A 341 11.79 -6.73 11.03
C VAL A 341 13.00 -6.31 10.18
N LEU A 342 13.40 -5.05 10.22
CA LEU A 342 14.57 -4.50 9.53
C LEU A 342 15.69 -4.21 10.52
N LYS A 343 16.95 -4.48 10.14
CA LYS A 343 18.11 -4.06 10.95
C LYS A 343 18.25 -2.55 11.01
N THR A 344 17.93 -1.87 9.90
CA THR A 344 17.89 -0.41 9.82
C THR A 344 16.47 0.00 9.44
N PRO A 345 15.73 0.65 10.35
CA PRO A 345 14.39 1.16 10.07
C PRO A 345 14.35 2.13 8.88
N ILE A 346 13.27 2.09 8.10
CA ILE A 346 12.97 3.09 7.09
C ILE A 346 12.13 4.18 7.76
N GLU A 347 12.73 5.36 7.93
CA GLU A 347 12.08 6.49 8.59
C GLU A 347 11.98 7.69 7.65
N HIS A 348 11.15 8.66 8.00
CA HIS A 348 11.05 9.91 7.28
C HIS A 348 11.90 11.01 7.93
N GLU A 349 12.41 11.92 7.12
CA GLU A 349 12.96 13.18 7.57
C GLU A 349 12.09 14.31 7.00
N ASN A 350 11.42 15.06 7.89
CA ASN A 350 10.53 16.16 7.51
C ASN A 350 9.46 15.79 6.46
N GLY A 351 8.88 14.59 6.57
CA GLY A 351 7.87 14.07 5.63
C GLY A 351 8.43 13.58 4.30
N ARG A 352 9.74 13.38 4.19
CA ARG A 352 10.42 12.82 3.02
C ARG A 352 11.11 11.51 3.40
N VAL A 353 11.03 10.51 2.55
CA VAL A 353 11.60 9.18 2.76
C VAL A 353 12.63 8.90 1.68
N GLU A 354 13.86 8.56 2.10
CA GLU A 354 14.90 8.10 1.18
C GLU A 354 14.62 6.68 0.70
N ILE A 355 14.85 6.43 -0.58
CA ILE A 355 14.65 5.11 -1.17
C ILE A 355 15.91 4.27 -0.92
N PRO A 356 15.78 3.08 -0.32
CA PRO A 356 16.92 2.20 -0.11
C PRO A 356 17.66 1.90 -1.42
N SER A 357 18.98 2.14 -1.47
CA SER A 357 19.79 2.04 -2.69
C SER A 357 20.60 0.72 -2.79
N GLY A 358 20.55 -0.14 -1.77
CA GLY A 358 21.22 -1.43 -1.78
C GLY A 358 20.61 -2.45 -2.74
N PRO A 359 21.28 -3.60 -2.96
CA PRO A 359 20.78 -4.67 -3.81
C PRO A 359 19.40 -5.21 -3.36
N GLY A 360 18.58 -5.61 -4.32
CA GLY A 360 17.22 -6.08 -4.05
C GLY A 360 16.29 -4.96 -3.58
N LEU A 361 15.61 -5.16 -2.47
CA LEU A 361 14.79 -4.11 -1.82
C LEU A 361 15.65 -3.06 -1.12
N GLY A 362 16.97 -3.27 -1.03
CA GLY A 362 17.91 -2.37 -0.36
C GLY A 362 17.84 -2.41 1.16
N ILE A 363 17.29 -3.46 1.73
CA ILE A 363 17.09 -3.66 3.18
C ILE A 363 17.82 -4.89 3.70
N GLU A 364 18.11 -4.89 5.00
CA GLU A 364 18.58 -6.08 5.72
C GLU A 364 17.55 -6.51 6.77
N ILE A 365 17.27 -7.81 6.80
CA ILE A 365 16.27 -8.39 7.68
C ILE A 365 16.84 -8.71 9.06
N ASP A 366 16.12 -8.32 10.10
CA ASP A 366 16.38 -8.75 11.48
C ASP A 366 15.67 -10.09 11.75
N ARG A 367 16.44 -11.17 11.66
CA ARG A 367 15.92 -12.52 11.87
C ARG A 367 15.54 -12.81 13.34
N GLU A 368 16.14 -12.11 14.29
CA GLU A 368 15.81 -12.25 15.73
C GLU A 368 14.44 -11.61 15.98
N ALA A 369 14.17 -10.46 15.40
CA ALA A 369 12.85 -9.84 15.47
C ALA A 369 11.78 -10.72 14.80
N ILE A 370 12.06 -11.30 13.62
CA ILE A 370 11.15 -12.26 12.99
C ILE A 370 10.87 -13.43 13.94
N ALA A 371 11.90 -14.04 14.55
CA ALA A 371 11.72 -15.15 15.47
C ALA A 371 10.89 -14.78 16.70
N ARG A 372 11.04 -13.55 17.22
CA ARG A 372 10.31 -13.03 18.38
C ARG A 372 8.81 -12.87 18.12
N PHE A 373 8.41 -12.39 16.94
CA PHE A 373 7.01 -12.13 16.60
C PHE A 373 6.34 -13.28 15.84
N ARG A 374 7.09 -14.29 15.46
CA ARG A 374 6.58 -15.45 14.72
C ARG A 374 5.64 -16.27 15.59
N VAL A 375 4.47 -16.57 15.03
CA VAL A 375 3.50 -17.50 15.60
C VAL A 375 3.59 -18.85 14.90
N ALA A 376 3.20 -19.89 15.61
CA ALA A 376 3.33 -21.27 15.12
C ALA A 376 2.35 -21.58 13.96
#